data_c06fe18a63b4638d715a15c99fea3ba8
#
_entry.id   c06fe18a63b4638d715a15c99fea3ba8
#
_cell.length_a   1.000
_cell.length_b   1.000
_cell.length_c   1.000
_cell.angle_alpha   90.00
_cell.angle_beta   90.00
_cell.angle_gamma   90.00
#
_symmetry.space_group_name_H-M   'P 1'
#
loop_
_entity.id
_entity.type
_entity.pdbx_description
1 polymer ?
#
loop_
_entity_poly.entity_id
_entity_poly.type
_entity_poly.pdbx_seq_one_letter_code
_entity_poly.pdbx_strand_id
1 'polypeptide(L)'
;MDQGVIEYIANVFDIPKLAQPVSVVQMPLPLTRLAEIPLDSSVNQCQGFCYNSKKDVFVLACINSDNTKQIMYEINTTTLQVVAKYEYSQKRLLGHMNTLTYNPNNNRYYTTNAVVDGYIVTPIEADSMIVEAPIKLKEKVFNFAFDKERNEYVSIVPLTNSHRTINYYDADFNRIRSFTIDAEHTDLNNNGAYAANGNTIFTTLTTFVSVDDEGVVKNITPYASGMEVEDMDYRNGQMYVAVNRKGKVEI
;
A
#
# COMPACT_ATOMS: atom_id res chain seq x y z
N MET A 1 22.37 -4.90 -13.12
CA MET A 1 20.89 -5.00 -13.04
C MET A 1 20.40 -5.43 -14.40
N ASP A 2 19.69 -6.51 -14.44
CA ASP A 2 19.23 -7.07 -15.71
C ASP A 2 18.09 -6.19 -16.26
N GLN A 3 18.29 -5.60 -17.43
CA GLN A 3 17.29 -4.73 -18.08
C GLN A 3 15.92 -5.43 -18.25
N GLY A 4 15.91 -6.76 -18.39
CA GLY A 4 14.68 -7.55 -18.51
C GLY A 4 13.77 -7.50 -17.28
N VAL A 5 14.30 -7.30 -16.07
CA VAL A 5 13.50 -7.19 -14.84
C VAL A 5 12.82 -5.83 -14.74
N ILE A 6 13.51 -4.77 -15.18
CA ILE A 6 12.95 -3.40 -15.20
C ILE A 6 11.85 -3.29 -16.26
N GLU A 7 12.07 -3.85 -17.45
CA GLU A 7 11.06 -3.90 -18.52
C GLU A 7 9.83 -4.74 -18.11
N TYR A 8 10.02 -5.81 -17.36
CA TYR A 8 8.93 -6.65 -16.90
C TYR A 8 8.06 -5.96 -15.84
N ILE A 9 8.65 -5.25 -14.88
CA ILE A 9 7.93 -4.44 -13.90
C ILE A 9 7.20 -3.29 -14.60
N ALA A 10 7.84 -2.57 -15.53
CA ALA A 10 7.23 -1.54 -16.33
C ALA A 10 6.03 -2.07 -17.14
N ASN A 11 6.16 -3.24 -17.75
CA ASN A 11 5.09 -3.86 -18.55
C ASN A 11 3.91 -4.38 -17.72
N VAL A 12 4.08 -4.70 -16.43
CA VAL A 12 2.95 -5.02 -15.54
C VAL A 12 2.10 -3.76 -15.28
N PHE A 13 2.68 -2.57 -15.36
CA PHE A 13 2.04 -1.30 -15.07
C PHE A 13 1.70 -0.45 -16.29
N ASP A 14 2.41 -0.62 -17.41
CA ASP A 14 2.05 -0.05 -18.72
C ASP A 14 0.96 -0.90 -19.38
N ILE A 15 -0.25 -0.85 -18.85
CA ILE A 15 -1.39 -1.58 -19.42
C ILE A 15 -1.92 -0.79 -20.61
N PRO A 16 -1.77 -1.28 -21.86
CA PRO A 16 -2.47 -0.69 -22.99
C PRO A 16 -3.98 -0.78 -22.76
N LYS A 17 -4.73 0.25 -23.12
CA LYS A 17 -6.21 0.32 -23.00
C LYS A 17 -6.98 -0.74 -23.84
N LEU A 18 -6.38 -1.83 -24.23
CA LEU A 18 -7.00 -2.91 -24.97
C LEU A 18 -7.34 -4.04 -23.97
N ALA A 19 -8.60 -4.48 -24.02
CA ALA A 19 -9.07 -5.64 -23.27
C ALA A 19 -8.23 -6.87 -23.63
N GLN A 20 -7.18 -7.14 -22.87
CA GLN A 20 -6.39 -8.34 -22.96
C GLN A 20 -6.97 -9.38 -21.98
N PRO A 21 -6.96 -10.66 -22.32
CA PRO A 21 -7.34 -11.70 -21.38
C PRO A 21 -6.42 -11.65 -20.16
N VAL A 22 -6.97 -11.95 -18.99
CA VAL A 22 -6.19 -12.03 -17.74
C VAL A 22 -5.00 -13.00 -17.96
N SER A 23 -3.79 -12.47 -17.89
CA SER A 23 -2.59 -13.29 -17.97
C SER A 23 -2.11 -13.64 -16.56
N VAL A 24 -2.16 -14.90 -16.19
CA VAL A 24 -1.50 -15.40 -14.99
C VAL A 24 -0.04 -15.60 -15.32
N VAL A 25 0.84 -14.80 -14.76
CA VAL A 25 2.28 -14.99 -14.92
C VAL A 25 2.71 -16.14 -14.02
N GLN A 26 3.20 -17.21 -14.63
CA GLN A 26 3.56 -18.45 -13.89
C GLN A 26 4.89 -18.34 -13.12
N MET A 27 5.76 -17.40 -13.47
CA MET A 27 7.04 -17.22 -12.77
C MET A 27 6.91 -16.14 -11.68
N PRO A 28 7.39 -16.40 -10.46
CA PRO A 28 7.40 -15.40 -9.40
C PRO A 28 8.20 -14.16 -9.81
N LEU A 29 7.64 -12.98 -9.52
CA LEU A 29 8.36 -11.72 -9.72
C LEU A 29 9.59 -11.68 -8.82
N PRO A 30 10.81 -11.53 -9.38
CA PRO A 30 12.00 -11.42 -8.57
C PRO A 30 12.04 -10.04 -7.88
N LEU A 31 11.99 -10.03 -6.55
CA LEU A 31 12.21 -8.84 -5.76
C LEU A 31 13.69 -8.76 -5.37
N THR A 32 14.31 -7.58 -5.60
CA THR A 32 15.70 -7.33 -5.20
C THR A 32 15.71 -6.52 -3.90
N ARG A 33 16.32 -7.08 -2.87
CA ARG A 33 16.50 -6.37 -1.61
C ARG A 33 17.47 -5.20 -1.78
N LEU A 34 17.02 -4.00 -1.48
CA LEU A 34 17.82 -2.78 -1.53
C LEU A 34 18.35 -2.40 -0.14
N ALA A 35 17.55 -2.53 0.89
CA ALA A 35 17.91 -2.18 2.26
C ALA A 35 17.25 -3.13 3.27
N GLU A 36 17.82 -3.14 4.46
CA GLU A 36 17.25 -3.75 5.65
C GLU A 36 17.16 -2.66 6.73
N ILE A 37 15.94 -2.39 7.20
CA ILE A 37 15.66 -1.36 8.19
C ILE A 37 15.44 -2.07 9.54
N PRO A 38 16.36 -1.91 10.51
CA PRO A 38 16.16 -2.46 11.84
C PRO A 38 15.03 -1.72 12.55
N LEU A 39 14.08 -2.47 13.10
CA LEU A 39 12.98 -1.92 13.86
C LEU A 39 13.39 -1.61 15.30
N ASP A 40 12.81 -0.55 15.86
CA ASP A 40 12.86 -0.30 17.29
C ASP A 40 12.24 -1.49 18.07
N SER A 41 12.81 -1.83 19.21
CA SER A 41 12.37 -2.99 20.01
C SER A 41 10.92 -2.89 20.51
N SER A 42 10.31 -1.70 20.45
CA SER A 42 8.91 -1.48 20.84
C SER A 42 7.89 -1.78 19.74
N VAL A 43 8.36 -2.07 18.51
CA VAL A 43 7.52 -2.50 17.36
C VAL A 43 8.16 -3.73 16.72
N ASN A 44 7.40 -4.54 16.01
CA ASN A 44 7.89 -5.82 15.51
C ASN A 44 7.46 -6.14 14.07
N GLN A 45 6.64 -5.30 13.46
CA GLN A 45 6.18 -5.48 12.07
C GLN A 45 5.86 -4.15 11.40
N CYS A 46 6.10 -4.08 10.08
CA CYS A 46 5.62 -3.02 9.21
C CYS A 46 4.21 -3.35 8.76
N GLN A 47 3.40 -2.32 8.51
CA GLN A 47 2.04 -2.47 7.98
C GLN A 47 1.72 -1.47 6.89
N GLY A 48 2.51 -0.41 6.74
CA GLY A 48 2.30 0.59 5.70
C GLY A 48 3.61 1.14 5.16
N PHE A 49 3.61 1.50 3.88
CA PHE A 49 4.76 2.06 3.19
C PHE A 49 4.29 3.03 2.11
N CYS A 50 4.93 4.19 2.03
CA CYS A 50 4.71 5.11 0.90
C CYS A 50 5.95 5.94 0.57
N TYR A 51 5.90 6.59 -0.58
CA TYR A 51 6.86 7.58 -1.03
C TYR A 51 6.32 9.00 -0.85
N ASN A 52 6.99 9.82 -0.06
CA ASN A 52 6.71 11.25 0.04
C ASN A 52 7.54 12.00 -1.01
N SER A 53 6.89 12.40 -2.09
CA SER A 53 7.55 13.07 -3.21
C SER A 53 8.01 14.49 -2.92
N LYS A 54 7.48 15.18 -1.90
CA LYS A 54 7.93 16.52 -1.51
C LYS A 54 9.22 16.50 -0.71
N LYS A 55 9.36 15.51 0.19
CA LYS A 55 10.57 15.35 1.01
C LYS A 55 11.63 14.44 0.37
N ASP A 56 11.29 13.72 -0.69
CA ASP A 56 12.07 12.64 -1.32
C ASP A 56 12.50 11.57 -0.30
N VAL A 57 11.55 11.09 0.50
CA VAL A 57 11.75 10.02 1.49
C VAL A 57 10.75 8.89 1.29
N PHE A 58 11.16 7.67 1.61
CA PHE A 58 10.22 6.60 1.90
C PHE A 58 9.74 6.71 3.35
N VAL A 59 8.50 6.32 3.60
CA VAL A 59 7.92 6.31 4.95
C VAL A 59 7.40 4.90 5.26
N LEU A 60 7.88 4.33 6.36
CA LEU A 60 7.39 3.06 6.91
C LEU A 60 6.50 3.33 8.11
N ALA A 61 5.37 2.64 8.19
CA ALA A 61 4.51 2.61 9.36
C ALA A 61 4.62 1.23 10.04
N CYS A 62 5.12 1.19 11.26
CA CYS A 62 5.39 -0.03 12.01
C CYS A 62 4.61 -0.06 13.32
N ILE A 63 4.24 -1.25 13.76
CA ILE A 63 3.39 -1.48 14.93
C ILE A 63 3.95 -2.59 15.83
N ASN A 64 3.45 -2.64 17.06
CA ASN A 64 3.60 -3.82 17.92
C ASN A 64 2.38 -4.77 17.81
N SER A 65 2.52 -5.99 18.28
CA SER A 65 1.52 -7.05 18.10
C SER A 65 0.13 -6.76 18.68
N ASP A 66 0.02 -5.86 19.65
CA ASP A 66 -1.26 -5.48 20.28
C ASP A 66 -1.83 -4.15 19.77
N ASN A 67 -1.17 -3.55 18.77
CA ASN A 67 -1.55 -2.28 18.13
C ASN A 67 -1.59 -1.07 19.07
N THR A 68 -0.86 -1.11 20.18
CA THR A 68 -0.83 0.00 21.16
C THR A 68 0.31 0.97 20.91
N LYS A 69 1.35 0.55 20.17
CA LYS A 69 2.50 1.35 19.80
C LYS A 69 2.64 1.39 18.29
N GLN A 70 2.85 2.58 17.75
CA GLN A 70 3.11 2.81 16.33
C GLN A 70 4.37 3.66 16.19
N ILE A 71 5.19 3.35 15.19
CA ILE A 71 6.36 4.16 14.81
C ILE A 71 6.33 4.38 13.31
N MET A 72 6.50 5.63 12.89
CA MET A 72 6.77 5.97 11.50
C MET A 72 8.25 6.33 11.35
N TYR A 73 8.89 5.77 10.31
CA TYR A 73 10.28 6.04 9.96
C TYR A 73 10.31 6.77 8.63
N GLU A 74 11.02 7.89 8.55
CA GLU A 74 11.42 8.49 7.28
C GLU A 74 12.79 7.94 6.87
N ILE A 75 12.90 7.48 5.62
CA ILE A 75 14.07 6.84 5.05
C ILE A 75 14.50 7.61 3.82
N ASN A 76 15.75 8.06 3.79
CA ASN A 76 16.29 8.74 2.63
C ASN A 76 16.32 7.80 1.42
N THR A 77 15.76 8.23 0.29
CA THR A 77 15.59 7.38 -0.91
C THR A 77 16.90 7.02 -1.61
N THR A 78 17.97 7.76 -1.37
CA THR A 78 19.30 7.53 -1.99
C THR A 78 20.20 6.69 -1.10
N THR A 79 20.30 7.04 0.20
CA THR A 79 21.18 6.34 1.14
C THR A 79 20.53 5.15 1.81
N LEU A 80 19.20 5.07 1.75
CA LEU A 80 18.35 4.06 2.40
C LEU A 80 18.57 4.00 3.93
N GLN A 81 18.98 5.13 4.52
CA GLN A 81 19.15 5.26 5.97
C GLN A 81 17.93 5.95 6.59
N VAL A 82 17.59 5.53 7.80
CA VAL A 82 16.58 6.22 8.61
C VAL A 82 17.08 7.64 8.93
N VAL A 83 16.30 8.66 8.57
CA VAL A 83 16.61 10.07 8.83
C VAL A 83 15.72 10.69 9.90
N ALA A 84 14.54 10.10 10.16
CA ALA A 84 13.67 10.53 11.24
C ALA A 84 12.82 9.35 11.77
N LYS A 85 12.38 9.47 13.02
CA LYS A 85 11.53 8.48 13.70
C LYS A 85 10.46 9.22 14.52
N TYR A 86 9.20 8.83 14.37
CA TYR A 86 8.07 9.43 15.07
C TYR A 86 7.26 8.33 15.79
N GLU A 87 7.03 8.52 17.08
CA GLU A 87 6.40 7.53 17.94
C GLU A 87 4.98 7.93 18.35
N TYR A 88 4.08 6.97 18.29
CA TYR A 88 2.68 7.15 18.64
C TYR A 88 2.20 6.06 19.60
N SER A 89 1.15 6.36 20.36
CA SER A 89 0.43 5.43 21.22
C SER A 89 -1.07 5.69 21.08
N GLN A 90 -1.57 5.61 19.84
CA GLN A 90 -2.92 6.01 19.45
C GLN A 90 -3.71 4.86 18.84
N LYS A 91 -3.90 3.78 19.61
CA LYS A 91 -4.57 2.55 19.15
C LYS A 91 -5.90 2.79 18.42
N ARG A 92 -6.71 3.74 18.87
CA ARG A 92 -8.02 4.01 18.27
C ARG A 92 -7.95 4.71 16.91
N LEU A 93 -6.96 5.57 16.71
CA LEU A 93 -6.80 6.35 15.49
C LEU A 93 -5.89 5.64 14.48
N LEU A 94 -4.73 5.20 14.91
CA LEU A 94 -3.73 4.58 14.05
C LEU A 94 -3.85 3.04 14.05
N GLY A 95 -3.98 2.44 15.23
CA GLY A 95 -4.18 1.01 15.41
C GLY A 95 -3.21 0.16 14.61
N HIS A 96 -3.72 -0.61 13.67
CA HIS A 96 -2.94 -1.54 12.86
C HIS A 96 -2.19 -0.88 11.70
N MET A 97 -2.58 0.35 11.30
CA MET A 97 -1.96 1.08 10.17
C MET A 97 -1.86 0.22 8.88
N ASN A 98 -2.95 -0.46 8.52
CA ASN A 98 -3.01 -1.49 7.45
C ASN A 98 -2.47 -1.05 6.08
N THR A 99 -2.25 0.22 5.87
CA THR A 99 -1.68 0.82 4.67
C THR A 99 -1.18 2.21 5.00
N LEU A 100 -0.31 2.74 4.17
CA LEU A 100 0.10 4.13 4.23
C LEU A 100 0.14 4.69 2.82
N THR A 101 -0.53 5.81 2.57
CA THR A 101 -0.43 6.52 1.30
C THR A 101 -0.18 7.99 1.51
N TYR A 102 0.53 8.64 0.58
CA TYR A 102 0.81 10.06 0.62
C TYR A 102 0.03 10.82 -0.45
N ASN A 103 -0.69 11.87 -0.03
CA ASN A 103 -1.34 12.81 -0.95
C ASN A 103 -0.52 14.11 -1.03
N PRO A 104 0.19 14.37 -2.14
CA PRO A 104 1.00 15.57 -2.31
C PRO A 104 0.17 16.85 -2.45
N ASN A 105 -1.12 16.75 -2.83
CA ASN A 105 -1.98 17.91 -3.05
C ASN A 105 -2.33 18.63 -1.74
N ASN A 106 -2.48 17.87 -0.64
CA ASN A 106 -2.79 18.43 0.67
C ASN A 106 -1.71 18.16 1.72
N ASN A 107 -0.59 17.54 1.33
CA ASN A 107 0.57 17.25 2.18
C ASN A 107 0.22 16.39 3.41
N ARG A 108 -0.51 15.29 3.19
CA ARG A 108 -0.93 14.37 4.25
C ARG A 108 -0.61 12.92 3.90
N TYR A 109 -0.24 12.18 4.92
CA TYR A 109 -0.33 10.73 4.89
C TYR A 109 -1.75 10.31 5.32
N TYR A 110 -2.19 9.17 4.78
CA TYR A 110 -3.44 8.53 5.17
C TYR A 110 -3.20 7.07 5.50
N THR A 111 -3.78 6.62 6.61
CA THR A 111 -3.70 5.22 7.03
C THR A 111 -5.07 4.71 7.45
N THR A 112 -5.25 3.40 7.44
CA THR A 112 -6.48 2.74 7.87
C THR A 112 -6.26 1.94 9.15
N ASN A 113 -7.32 1.77 9.92
CA ASN A 113 -7.30 0.99 11.16
C ASN A 113 -8.32 -0.16 11.09
N ALA A 114 -8.21 -0.99 10.07
CA ALA A 114 -9.20 -2.01 9.74
C ALA A 114 -9.44 -3.05 10.86
N VAL A 115 -8.48 -3.23 11.75
CA VAL A 115 -8.58 -4.20 12.87
C VAL A 115 -9.41 -3.65 14.04
N VAL A 116 -9.34 -2.33 14.30
CA VAL A 116 -10.02 -1.70 15.45
C VAL A 116 -11.31 -1.00 15.03
N ASP A 117 -11.26 -0.23 13.96
CA ASP A 117 -12.42 0.40 13.33
C ASP A 117 -12.23 0.46 11.82
N GLY A 118 -12.76 -0.51 11.11
CA GLY A 118 -12.65 -0.63 9.66
C GLY A 118 -13.41 0.42 8.85
N TYR A 119 -13.92 1.47 9.46
CA TYR A 119 -14.65 2.55 8.79
C TYR A 119 -13.93 3.89 8.84
N ILE A 120 -12.72 3.92 9.37
CA ILE A 120 -11.97 5.16 9.50
C ILE A 120 -10.72 5.18 8.63
N VAL A 121 -10.43 6.38 8.09
CA VAL A 121 -9.17 6.75 7.48
C VAL A 121 -8.59 7.87 8.33
N THR A 122 -7.37 7.71 8.80
CA THR A 122 -6.72 8.68 9.69
C THR A 122 -5.69 9.49 8.93
N PRO A 123 -5.87 10.81 8.80
CA PRO A 123 -4.87 11.71 8.22
C PRO A 123 -3.75 11.99 9.22
N ILE A 124 -2.53 12.16 8.70
CA ILE A 124 -1.35 12.59 9.44
C ILE A 124 -0.71 13.71 8.63
N GLU A 125 -0.58 14.90 9.20
CA GLU A 125 0.08 16.02 8.54
C GLU A 125 1.56 15.72 8.32
N ALA A 126 2.06 15.87 7.08
CA ALA A 126 3.34 15.27 6.70
C ALA A 126 4.57 16.04 7.22
N ASP A 127 4.47 17.33 7.51
CA ASP A 127 5.59 18.12 8.00
C ASP A 127 5.75 18.04 9.52
N SER A 128 4.64 18.15 10.25
CA SER A 128 4.62 18.09 11.71
C SER A 128 4.46 16.68 12.27
N MET A 129 4.02 15.73 11.43
CA MET A 129 3.66 14.36 11.81
C MET A 129 2.56 14.29 12.88
N ILE A 130 1.69 15.32 12.92
CA ILE A 130 0.54 15.37 13.81
C ILE A 130 -0.60 14.52 13.25
N VAL A 131 -1.13 13.63 14.09
CA VAL A 131 -2.33 12.83 13.78
C VAL A 131 -3.55 13.71 13.88
N GLU A 132 -4.32 13.79 12.82
CA GLU A 132 -5.53 14.61 12.75
C GLU A 132 -6.80 13.79 13.11
N ALA A 133 -7.94 14.46 13.13
CA ALA A 133 -9.23 13.81 13.37
C ALA A 133 -9.52 12.78 12.26
N PRO A 134 -9.98 11.57 12.62
CA PRO A 134 -10.24 10.53 11.62
C PRO A 134 -11.46 10.89 10.77
N ILE A 135 -11.37 10.51 9.50
CA ILE A 135 -12.46 10.60 8.52
C ILE A 135 -13.25 9.30 8.59
N LYS A 136 -14.55 9.39 8.87
CA LYS A 136 -15.42 8.23 8.91
C LYS A 136 -16.08 8.01 7.56
N LEU A 137 -15.84 6.86 6.98
CA LEU A 137 -16.48 6.43 5.74
C LEU A 137 -17.78 5.65 6.01
N LYS A 138 -18.62 5.55 5.00
CA LYS A 138 -19.86 4.75 5.06
C LYS A 138 -19.59 3.26 4.88
N GLU A 139 -18.57 2.94 4.10
CA GLU A 139 -18.15 1.58 3.78
C GLU A 139 -16.90 1.21 4.60
N LYS A 140 -16.69 -0.08 4.80
CA LYS A 140 -15.42 -0.57 5.32
C LYS A 140 -14.27 -0.22 4.39
N VAL A 141 -13.12 0.06 4.98
CA VAL A 141 -11.84 0.18 4.29
C VAL A 141 -10.85 -0.81 4.89
N PHE A 142 -10.01 -1.37 4.07
CA PHE A 142 -8.91 -2.21 4.53
C PHE A 142 -7.58 -1.64 4.02
N ASN A 143 -7.31 -1.72 2.72
CA ASN A 143 -6.22 -1.02 2.09
C ASN A 143 -6.69 0.33 1.53
N PHE A 144 -5.76 1.27 1.43
CA PHE A 144 -6.07 2.62 0.99
C PHE A 144 -4.90 3.20 0.20
N ALA A 145 -5.16 3.66 -1.01
CA ALA A 145 -4.18 4.28 -1.88
C ALA A 145 -4.68 5.61 -2.42
N PHE A 146 -3.77 6.48 -2.86
CA PHE A 146 -4.08 7.75 -3.50
C PHE A 146 -3.57 7.76 -4.94
N ASP A 147 -4.50 7.96 -5.89
CA ASP A 147 -4.20 8.21 -7.30
C ASP A 147 -3.99 9.72 -7.51
N LYS A 148 -2.73 10.12 -7.61
CA LYS A 148 -2.35 11.54 -7.73
C LYS A 148 -2.77 12.16 -9.08
N GLU A 149 -2.83 11.37 -10.14
CA GLU A 149 -3.19 11.81 -11.48
C GLU A 149 -4.68 12.12 -11.58
N ARG A 150 -5.51 11.38 -10.84
CA ARG A 150 -6.97 11.57 -10.80
C ARG A 150 -7.46 12.34 -9.58
N ASN A 151 -6.59 12.56 -8.60
CA ASN A 151 -6.95 13.12 -7.30
C ASN A 151 -8.08 12.32 -6.61
N GLU A 152 -7.95 11.00 -6.65
CA GLU A 152 -8.92 10.05 -6.12
C GLU A 152 -8.27 9.15 -5.08
N TYR A 153 -9.05 8.71 -4.09
CA TYR A 153 -8.63 7.65 -3.19
C TYR A 153 -9.25 6.31 -3.60
N VAL A 154 -8.53 5.25 -3.34
CA VAL A 154 -8.95 3.89 -3.68
C VAL A 154 -8.86 3.02 -2.43
N SER A 155 -9.90 2.24 -2.17
CA SER A 155 -9.91 1.26 -1.10
C SER A 155 -10.24 -0.13 -1.65
N ILE A 156 -9.52 -1.13 -1.17
CA ILE A 156 -9.80 -2.53 -1.50
C ILE A 156 -10.27 -3.23 -0.23
N VAL A 157 -11.44 -3.85 -0.31
CA VAL A 157 -12.11 -4.51 0.81
C VAL A 157 -12.38 -5.97 0.47
N PRO A 158 -11.89 -6.93 1.26
CA PRO A 158 -12.31 -8.33 1.11
C PRO A 158 -13.81 -8.46 1.43
N LEU A 159 -14.58 -9.04 0.52
CA LEU A 159 -16.01 -9.37 0.75
C LEU A 159 -16.20 -10.82 1.21
N THR A 160 -15.61 -11.73 0.47
CA THR A 160 -15.63 -13.17 0.70
C THR A 160 -14.30 -13.76 0.28
N ASN A 161 -14.19 -15.07 0.39
CA ASN A 161 -13.00 -15.82 -0.02
C ASN A 161 -12.59 -15.64 -1.49
N SER A 162 -13.53 -15.23 -2.35
CA SER A 162 -13.32 -15.14 -3.80
C SER A 162 -13.59 -13.76 -4.39
N HIS A 163 -14.06 -12.80 -3.59
CA HIS A 163 -14.43 -11.48 -4.11
C HIS A 163 -13.79 -10.34 -3.32
N ARG A 164 -13.45 -9.27 -4.04
CA ARG A 164 -12.97 -8.01 -3.49
C ARG A 164 -13.85 -6.88 -4.01
N THR A 165 -14.12 -5.89 -3.17
CA THR A 165 -14.70 -4.63 -3.62
C THR A 165 -13.63 -3.57 -3.68
N ILE A 166 -13.50 -2.91 -4.83
CA ILE A 166 -12.69 -1.71 -5.00
C ILE A 166 -13.63 -0.52 -4.99
N ASN A 167 -13.43 0.38 -4.03
CA ASN A 167 -14.19 1.62 -3.93
C ASN A 167 -13.27 2.79 -4.26
N TYR A 168 -13.78 3.73 -5.04
CA TYR A 168 -13.10 4.98 -5.39
C TYR A 168 -13.83 6.15 -4.75
N TYR A 169 -13.05 7.08 -4.22
CA TYR A 169 -13.54 8.26 -3.51
C TYR A 169 -12.93 9.51 -4.13
N ASP A 170 -13.70 10.59 -4.14
CA ASP A 170 -13.19 11.92 -4.48
C ASP A 170 -12.29 12.48 -3.35
N ALA A 171 -11.78 13.71 -3.56
CA ALA A 171 -10.94 14.39 -2.58
C ALA A 171 -11.64 14.69 -1.24
N ASP A 172 -12.97 14.71 -1.23
CA ASP A 172 -13.82 14.93 -0.04
C ASP A 172 -14.30 13.61 0.59
N PHE A 173 -13.76 12.48 0.13
CA PHE A 173 -14.07 11.12 0.59
C PHE A 173 -15.52 10.67 0.30
N ASN A 174 -16.18 11.25 -0.69
CA ASN A 174 -17.42 10.72 -1.20
C ASN A 174 -17.14 9.58 -2.18
N ARG A 175 -17.81 8.43 -2.01
CA ARG A 175 -17.65 7.33 -2.96
C ARG A 175 -18.25 7.70 -4.32
N ILE A 176 -17.43 7.67 -5.37
CA ILE A 176 -17.80 8.03 -6.74
C ILE A 176 -18.07 6.83 -7.63
N ARG A 177 -17.40 5.69 -7.39
CA ARG A 177 -17.65 4.42 -8.08
C ARG A 177 -17.20 3.23 -7.25
N SER A 178 -17.64 2.05 -7.63
CA SER A 178 -17.30 0.80 -6.95
C SER A 178 -17.39 -0.37 -7.93
N PHE A 179 -16.45 -1.30 -7.81
CA PHE A 179 -16.43 -2.54 -8.59
C PHE A 179 -16.27 -3.74 -7.65
N THR A 180 -16.92 -4.85 -7.99
CA THR A 180 -16.63 -6.13 -7.37
C THR A 180 -15.81 -6.95 -8.35
N ILE A 181 -14.63 -7.37 -7.94
CA ILE A 181 -13.74 -8.21 -8.71
C ILE A 181 -13.77 -9.64 -8.18
N ASP A 182 -13.68 -10.58 -9.11
CA ASP A 182 -13.45 -11.98 -8.77
C ASP A 182 -11.95 -12.19 -8.49
N ALA A 183 -11.67 -12.83 -7.37
CA ALA A 183 -10.33 -13.09 -6.90
C ALA A 183 -10.03 -14.60 -6.78
N GLU A 184 -10.64 -15.43 -7.62
CA GLU A 184 -10.49 -16.90 -7.59
C GLU A 184 -9.04 -17.40 -7.54
N HIS A 185 -8.09 -16.58 -7.97
CA HIS A 185 -6.66 -16.93 -8.01
C HIS A 185 -5.82 -16.18 -6.98
N THR A 186 -6.46 -15.49 -6.02
CA THR A 186 -5.76 -14.74 -4.96
C THR A 186 -6.09 -15.34 -3.59
N ASP A 187 -5.13 -15.30 -2.68
CA ASP A 187 -5.41 -15.60 -1.28
C ASP A 187 -6.25 -14.48 -0.64
N LEU A 188 -6.75 -14.73 0.57
CA LEU A 188 -7.75 -13.88 1.23
C LEU A 188 -7.22 -12.59 1.83
N ASN A 189 -5.92 -12.48 2.00
CA ASN A 189 -5.31 -11.32 2.64
C ASN A 189 -5.02 -10.24 1.61
N ASN A 190 -5.32 -9.00 1.96
CA ASN A 190 -4.87 -7.81 1.25
C ASN A 190 -3.92 -7.09 2.18
N ASN A 191 -2.67 -6.89 1.74
CA ASN A 191 -1.69 -6.19 2.58
C ASN A 191 -1.52 -4.75 2.12
N GLY A 192 -1.09 -4.46 0.91
CA GLY A 192 -0.85 -3.11 0.43
C GLY A 192 -1.63 -2.74 -0.82
N ALA A 193 -1.65 -1.46 -1.14
CA ALA A 193 -2.27 -0.96 -2.36
C ALA A 193 -1.54 0.25 -2.94
N TYR A 194 -1.52 0.34 -4.27
CA TYR A 194 -1.06 1.48 -5.05
C TYR A 194 -2.08 1.83 -6.13
N ALA A 195 -2.26 3.12 -6.41
CA ALA A 195 -3.16 3.57 -7.47
C ALA A 195 -2.50 4.65 -8.34
N ALA A 196 -2.67 4.54 -9.66
CA ALA A 196 -2.19 5.51 -10.63
C ALA A 196 -3.00 5.46 -11.93
N ASN A 197 -3.39 6.62 -12.45
CA ASN A 197 -4.16 6.76 -13.71
C ASN A 197 -5.42 5.88 -13.76
N GLY A 198 -6.08 5.66 -12.62
CA GLY A 198 -7.25 4.81 -12.48
C GLY A 198 -6.95 3.32 -12.39
N ASN A 199 -5.72 2.90 -12.59
CA ASN A 199 -5.30 1.53 -12.33
C ASN A 199 -5.00 1.35 -10.85
N THR A 200 -5.34 0.18 -10.32
CA THR A 200 -5.10 -0.18 -8.92
C THR A 200 -4.29 -1.46 -8.86
N ILE A 201 -3.28 -1.47 -8.03
CA ILE A 201 -2.50 -2.67 -7.73
C ILE A 201 -2.63 -2.93 -6.24
N PHE A 202 -2.84 -4.17 -5.86
CA PHE A 202 -2.82 -4.57 -4.46
C PHE A 202 -2.04 -5.86 -4.27
N THR A 203 -1.51 -6.05 -3.08
CA THR A 203 -0.85 -7.29 -2.69
C THR A 203 -1.79 -8.19 -1.91
N THR A 204 -1.57 -9.47 -2.08
CA THR A 204 -2.06 -10.52 -1.19
C THR A 204 -0.86 -11.15 -0.47
N LEU A 205 -1.01 -12.29 0.18
CA LEU A 205 0.15 -12.99 0.78
C LEU A 205 1.12 -13.56 -0.25
N THR A 206 0.68 -13.73 -1.49
CA THR A 206 1.46 -14.47 -2.50
C THR A 206 1.53 -13.79 -3.86
N THR A 207 0.69 -12.79 -4.11
CA THR A 207 0.55 -12.19 -5.45
C THR A 207 0.39 -10.67 -5.42
N PHE A 208 0.80 -10.04 -6.54
CA PHE A 208 0.33 -8.72 -6.93
C PHE A 208 -0.84 -8.88 -7.90
N VAL A 209 -1.90 -8.13 -7.67
CA VAL A 209 -3.08 -8.10 -8.54
C VAL A 209 -3.23 -6.70 -9.10
N SER A 210 -3.30 -6.57 -10.43
CA SER A 210 -3.59 -5.29 -11.08
C SER A 210 -5.00 -5.28 -11.66
N VAL A 211 -5.67 -4.16 -11.49
CA VAL A 211 -7.06 -3.94 -11.92
C VAL A 211 -7.14 -2.58 -12.59
N ASP A 212 -7.85 -2.51 -13.73
CA ASP A 212 -8.05 -1.23 -14.41
C ASP A 212 -9.19 -0.40 -13.82
N ASP A 213 -9.43 0.76 -14.41
CA ASP A 213 -10.46 1.71 -13.98
C ASP A 213 -11.90 1.27 -14.28
N GLU A 214 -12.07 0.18 -14.98
CA GLU A 214 -13.37 -0.48 -15.24
C GLU A 214 -13.62 -1.69 -14.31
N GLY A 215 -12.67 -1.99 -13.41
CA GLY A 215 -12.76 -3.11 -12.49
C GLY A 215 -12.33 -4.46 -13.09
N VAL A 216 -11.65 -4.44 -14.24
CA VAL A 216 -11.17 -5.67 -14.88
C VAL A 216 -9.80 -6.05 -14.37
N VAL A 217 -9.65 -7.27 -13.87
CA VAL A 217 -8.34 -7.82 -13.47
C VAL A 217 -7.48 -8.01 -14.71
N LYS A 218 -6.32 -7.35 -14.76
CA LYS A 218 -5.38 -7.41 -15.89
C LYS A 218 -4.27 -8.42 -15.67
N ASN A 219 -3.69 -8.43 -14.48
CA ASN A 219 -2.60 -9.34 -14.14
C ASN A 219 -2.73 -9.87 -12.73
N ILE A 220 -2.33 -11.12 -12.54
CA ILE A 220 -2.09 -11.75 -11.25
C ILE A 220 -0.66 -12.27 -11.31
N THR A 221 0.24 -11.66 -10.55
CA THR A 221 1.67 -11.94 -10.61
C THR A 221 2.15 -12.49 -9.27
N PRO A 222 2.54 -13.75 -9.16
CA PRO A 222 3.07 -14.28 -7.93
C PRO A 222 4.43 -13.64 -7.58
N TYR A 223 4.74 -13.55 -6.29
CA TYR A 223 6.09 -13.23 -5.82
C TYR A 223 6.67 -14.39 -5.01
N ALA A 224 7.98 -14.34 -4.70
CA ALA A 224 8.67 -15.46 -4.08
C ALA A 224 8.05 -15.85 -2.73
N SER A 225 7.90 -17.14 -2.50
CA SER A 225 7.35 -17.69 -1.25
C SER A 225 8.20 -17.29 -0.03
N GLY A 226 7.55 -17.15 1.12
CA GLY A 226 8.20 -16.77 2.38
C GLY A 226 8.49 -15.28 2.51
N MET A 227 7.97 -14.46 1.62
CA MET A 227 7.89 -13.00 1.75
C MET A 227 6.48 -12.61 2.19
N GLU A 228 6.38 -11.57 3.00
CA GLU A 228 5.14 -10.91 3.34
C GLU A 228 5.27 -9.45 2.92
N VAL A 229 4.78 -9.16 1.71
CA VAL A 229 4.77 -7.79 1.18
C VAL A 229 3.62 -7.06 1.87
N GLU A 230 3.95 -6.05 2.65
CA GLU A 230 2.96 -5.32 3.45
C GLU A 230 2.36 -4.15 2.70
N ASP A 231 3.18 -3.39 1.98
CA ASP A 231 2.69 -2.24 1.22
C ASP A 231 3.67 -1.89 0.10
N MET A 232 3.26 -0.99 -0.79
CA MET A 232 4.04 -0.61 -1.97
C MET A 232 3.82 0.84 -2.37
N ASP A 233 4.80 1.43 -3.04
CA ASP A 233 4.69 2.71 -3.73
C ASP A 233 5.66 2.81 -4.90
N TYR A 234 5.52 3.87 -5.69
CA TYR A 234 6.24 4.05 -6.94
C TYR A 234 7.09 5.33 -6.93
N ARG A 235 8.35 5.21 -7.31
CA ARG A 235 9.27 6.33 -7.42
C ARG A 235 10.13 6.21 -8.67
N ASN A 236 10.16 7.26 -9.51
CA ASN A 236 11.02 7.35 -10.71
C ASN A 236 10.92 6.14 -11.65
N GLY A 237 9.69 5.68 -11.93
CA GLY A 237 9.48 4.57 -12.85
C GLY A 237 9.81 3.19 -12.24
N GLN A 238 10.00 3.07 -10.93
CA GLN A 238 10.29 1.82 -10.22
C GLN A 238 9.35 1.64 -9.02
N MET A 239 8.82 0.44 -8.87
CA MET A 239 8.06 0.03 -7.70
C MET A 239 8.99 -0.37 -6.56
N TYR A 240 8.66 0.08 -5.37
CA TYR A 240 9.27 -0.30 -4.11
C TYR A 240 8.24 -0.98 -3.23
N VAL A 241 8.65 -1.97 -2.48
CA VAL A 241 7.78 -2.73 -1.58
C VAL A 241 8.42 -2.84 -0.20
N ALA A 242 7.61 -2.81 0.84
CA ALA A 242 8.04 -3.13 2.19
C ALA A 242 7.72 -4.59 2.50
N VAL A 243 8.73 -5.34 2.92
CA VAL A 243 8.62 -6.78 3.22
C VAL A 243 8.95 -7.03 4.67
N ASN A 244 8.02 -7.63 5.41
CA ASN A 244 8.27 -8.02 6.78
C ASN A 244 9.28 -9.17 6.87
N ARG A 245 10.20 -8.99 7.80
CA ARG A 245 11.09 -10.03 8.32
C ARG A 245 11.15 -9.93 9.84
N LYS A 246 11.47 -11.01 10.52
CA LYS A 246 11.52 -11.03 11.98
C LYS A 246 12.41 -9.92 12.54
N GLY A 247 11.81 -8.88 13.14
CA GLY A 247 12.48 -7.76 13.79
C GLY A 247 13.08 -6.69 12.87
N LYS A 248 12.79 -6.74 11.57
CA LYS A 248 13.27 -5.79 10.56
C LYS A 248 12.34 -5.73 9.34
N VAL A 249 12.49 -4.70 8.54
CA VAL A 249 11.78 -4.54 7.27
C VAL A 249 12.80 -4.48 6.13
N GLU A 250 12.55 -5.17 5.04
CA GLU A 250 13.31 -5.06 3.80
C GLU A 250 12.56 -4.16 2.81
N ILE A 251 13.31 -3.33 2.09
CA ILE A 251 12.82 -2.51 0.96
C ILE A 251 13.48 -2.99 -0.31
#